data_32eff2b7c7d0efac96da810fdd991f51
#
_entry.id   32eff2b7c7d0efac96da810fdd991f51
#
_cell.length_a   1.000
_cell.length_b   1.000
_cell.length_c   1.000
_cell.angle_alpha   90.00
_cell.angle_beta   90.00
_cell.angle_gamma   90.00
#
_symmetry.space_group_name_H-M   'P 1'
#
loop_
_entity.id
_entity.type
_entity.pdbx_description
1 polymer ?
#
loop_
_entity_poly.entity_id
_entity_poly.type
_entity_poly.pdbx_seq_one_letter_code
_entity_poly.pdbx_strand_id
1 'polypeptide(L)'
;MAELSDSNGGFWKTRYSVILMCFAATFVCYIDRVNISVAIIPMAEEFQWDLETQGIILSSFYVGYLIMQVMGGFLADRFGGKIVLGLGVLIWSFFTVVTPWAAFSGMIGLLAARIGMGLGEAVTFPSVYSLITRWFPVHEKAKAVAFNASGIPIGTVFALVVTPIIVSELGWEWAFYLFGLVGVVWYAAWHLVVTNTPEEHPRIAAAEMRYIAANAPAAGTVEAPPMRQFLRNKALWAIIVAHFCNNWTLYVILSWLPKYVNDG
;
A
#
# COMPACT_ATOMS: atom_id res chain seq x y z
N MET A 1 17.53 33.63 2.55
CA MET A 1 17.45 32.73 3.73
C MET A 1 18.50 31.65 3.51
N ALA A 2 19.48 31.54 4.40
CA ALA A 2 20.52 30.52 4.26
C ALA A 2 19.88 29.17 4.46
N GLU A 3 19.91 28.30 3.44
CA GLU A 3 19.60 26.87 3.58
C GLU A 3 20.56 26.34 4.65
N LEU A 4 20.02 25.94 5.80
CA LEU A 4 20.79 25.19 6.79
C LEU A 4 21.18 23.86 6.12
N SER A 5 22.45 23.75 5.71
CA SER A 5 22.95 22.53 5.11
C SER A 5 22.91 21.41 6.15
N ASP A 6 22.51 20.23 5.68
CA ASP A 6 22.36 18.98 6.46
C ASP A 6 23.72 18.38 6.95
N SER A 7 24.74 19.24 7.16
CA SER A 7 26.15 18.82 7.27
C SER A 7 26.60 18.25 8.62
N ASN A 8 25.74 18.14 9.64
CA ASN A 8 26.15 17.69 10.99
C ASN A 8 25.33 16.50 11.55
N GLY A 9 25.01 15.53 10.74
CA GLY A 9 24.39 14.29 11.21
C GLY A 9 24.97 13.10 10.44
N GLY A 10 25.08 11.94 11.08
CA GLY A 10 25.61 10.73 10.44
C GLY A 10 25.00 10.44 9.06
N PHE A 11 25.67 9.61 8.26
CA PHE A 11 25.29 9.26 6.88
C PHE A 11 23.83 8.81 6.74
N TRP A 12 23.24 8.18 7.79
CA TRP A 12 21.86 7.67 7.82
C TRP A 12 20.98 8.57 8.69
N LYS A 13 19.94 9.15 8.10
CA LYS A 13 18.95 10.00 8.78
C LYS A 13 17.75 9.18 9.23
N THR A 14 17.10 9.58 10.33
CA THR A 14 15.90 8.90 10.84
C THR A 14 14.76 8.89 9.82
N ARG A 15 14.56 10.00 9.09
CA ARG A 15 13.55 10.08 8.02
C ARG A 15 13.75 9.06 6.90
N TYR A 16 15.00 8.62 6.65
CA TYR A 16 15.29 7.58 5.66
C TYR A 16 14.81 6.19 6.13
N SER A 17 14.89 5.92 7.43
CA SER A 17 14.30 4.71 8.00
C SER A 17 12.78 4.72 7.88
N VAL A 18 12.13 5.87 8.11
CA VAL A 18 10.68 6.01 7.97
C VAL A 18 10.23 5.75 6.53
N ILE A 19 10.90 6.36 5.54
CA ILE A 19 10.50 6.16 4.14
C ILE A 19 10.84 4.75 3.64
N LEU A 20 11.91 4.13 4.13
CA LEU A 20 12.24 2.74 3.83
C LEU A 20 11.15 1.79 4.36
N MET A 21 10.63 2.04 5.55
CA MET A 21 9.51 1.28 6.10
C MET A 21 8.21 1.51 5.32
N CYS A 22 7.96 2.73 4.85
CA CYS A 22 6.83 3.03 3.95
C CYS A 22 6.98 2.30 2.61
N PHE A 23 8.17 2.34 2.01
CA PHE A 23 8.50 1.58 0.79
C PHE A 23 8.26 0.09 0.99
N ALA A 24 8.73 -0.49 2.11
CA ALA A 24 8.52 -1.89 2.41
C ALA A 24 7.03 -2.24 2.57
N ALA A 25 6.20 -1.35 3.16
CA ALA A 25 4.75 -1.53 3.20
C ALA A 25 4.14 -1.54 1.79
N THR A 26 4.53 -0.60 0.92
CA THR A 26 4.07 -0.55 -0.47
C THR A 26 4.52 -1.79 -1.25
N PHE A 27 5.74 -2.25 -1.03
CA PHE A 27 6.29 -3.47 -1.62
C PHE A 27 5.47 -4.71 -1.21
N VAL A 28 5.20 -4.91 0.08
CA VAL A 28 4.39 -6.03 0.59
C VAL A 28 2.95 -5.93 0.07
N CYS A 29 2.34 -4.75 0.08
CA CYS A 29 1.00 -4.51 -0.47
C CYS A 29 0.88 -4.99 -1.93
N TYR A 30 1.88 -4.72 -2.78
CA TYR A 30 1.85 -5.16 -4.17
C TYR A 30 2.19 -6.63 -4.36
N ILE A 31 2.99 -7.23 -3.47
CA ILE A 31 3.16 -8.69 -3.44
C ILE A 31 1.81 -9.37 -3.19
N ASP A 32 1.10 -8.96 -2.14
CA ASP A 32 -0.19 -9.54 -1.75
C ASP A 32 -1.25 -9.36 -2.84
N ARG A 33 -1.26 -8.18 -3.49
CA ARG A 33 -2.20 -7.86 -4.56
C ARG A 33 -1.99 -8.70 -5.82
N VAL A 34 -0.74 -8.96 -6.19
CA VAL A 34 -0.38 -9.72 -7.39
C VAL A 34 -0.43 -11.23 -7.14
N ASN A 35 -0.17 -11.67 -5.92
CA ASN A 35 -0.16 -13.08 -5.53
C ASN A 35 -1.40 -13.85 -6.05
N ILE A 36 -2.59 -13.29 -5.85
CA ILE A 36 -3.84 -13.95 -6.26
C ILE A 36 -3.94 -14.14 -7.78
N SER A 37 -3.34 -13.27 -8.60
CA SER A 37 -3.40 -13.39 -10.06
C SER A 37 -2.62 -14.60 -10.58
N VAL A 38 -1.67 -15.07 -9.80
CA VAL A 38 -0.93 -16.33 -10.07
C VAL A 38 -1.64 -17.51 -9.40
N ALA A 39 -1.98 -17.38 -8.13
CA ALA A 39 -2.60 -18.44 -7.34
C ALA A 39 -4.00 -18.83 -7.87
N ILE A 40 -4.73 -17.93 -8.53
CA ILE A 40 -6.06 -18.20 -9.08
C ILE A 40 -6.03 -19.30 -10.13
N ILE A 41 -4.89 -19.57 -10.80
CA ILE A 41 -4.75 -20.59 -11.84
C ILE A 41 -4.96 -21.99 -11.21
N PRO A 42 -4.10 -22.46 -10.30
CA PRO A 42 -4.32 -23.76 -9.64
C PRO A 42 -5.58 -23.79 -8.78
N MET A 43 -5.99 -22.68 -8.16
CA MET A 43 -7.26 -22.63 -7.42
C MET A 43 -8.45 -22.88 -8.35
N ALA A 44 -8.46 -22.30 -9.55
CA ALA A 44 -9.55 -22.51 -10.50
C ALA A 44 -9.62 -23.97 -11.00
N GLU A 45 -8.49 -24.65 -11.15
CA GLU A 45 -8.44 -26.07 -11.48
C GLU A 45 -8.97 -26.93 -10.32
N GLU A 46 -8.57 -26.62 -9.08
CA GLU A 46 -8.98 -27.38 -7.89
C GLU A 46 -10.47 -27.23 -7.58
N PHE A 47 -10.99 -25.99 -7.65
CA PHE A 47 -12.38 -25.69 -7.34
C PHE A 47 -13.32 -25.69 -8.54
N GLN A 48 -12.81 -25.98 -9.75
CA GLN A 48 -13.55 -26.01 -11.02
C GLN A 48 -14.25 -24.68 -11.33
N TRP A 49 -13.53 -23.55 -11.13
CA TRP A 49 -14.06 -22.21 -11.40
C TRP A 49 -13.93 -21.83 -12.88
N ASP A 50 -15.02 -21.38 -13.45
CA ASP A 50 -15.01 -20.76 -14.77
C ASP A 50 -14.38 -19.36 -14.77
N LEU A 51 -14.19 -18.78 -15.95
CA LEU A 51 -13.57 -17.46 -16.08
C LEU A 51 -14.39 -16.34 -15.44
N GLU A 52 -15.71 -16.45 -15.42
CA GLU A 52 -16.60 -15.47 -14.80
C GLU A 52 -16.38 -15.46 -13.27
N THR A 53 -16.38 -16.62 -12.66
CA THR A 53 -16.09 -16.80 -11.23
C THR A 53 -14.71 -16.27 -10.85
N GLN A 54 -13.68 -16.56 -11.63
CA GLN A 54 -12.33 -16.01 -11.43
C GLN A 54 -12.36 -14.49 -11.49
N GLY A 55 -13.07 -13.89 -12.45
CA GLY A 55 -13.23 -12.45 -12.58
C GLY A 55 -13.92 -11.82 -11.35
N ILE A 56 -14.95 -12.48 -10.80
CA ILE A 56 -15.63 -12.02 -9.58
C ILE A 56 -14.66 -12.05 -8.39
N ILE A 57 -13.89 -13.11 -8.22
CA ILE A 57 -12.90 -13.24 -7.14
C ILE A 57 -11.83 -12.15 -7.24
N LEU A 58 -11.25 -11.94 -8.42
CA LEU A 58 -10.22 -10.93 -8.65
C LEU A 58 -10.75 -9.50 -8.43
N SER A 59 -11.98 -9.22 -8.82
CA SER A 59 -12.60 -7.90 -8.69
C SER A 59 -13.13 -7.60 -7.30
N SER A 60 -13.46 -8.61 -6.50
CA SER A 60 -14.05 -8.43 -5.17
C SER A 60 -13.15 -7.64 -4.21
N PHE A 61 -11.84 -7.76 -4.35
CA PHE A 61 -10.85 -6.95 -3.63
C PHE A 61 -11.11 -5.44 -3.78
N TYR A 62 -11.42 -4.99 -5.01
CA TYR A 62 -11.61 -3.58 -5.31
C TYR A 62 -12.87 -3.00 -4.68
N VAL A 63 -13.85 -3.81 -4.32
CA VAL A 63 -15.04 -3.36 -3.57
C VAL A 63 -14.62 -2.82 -2.21
N GLY A 64 -13.85 -3.60 -1.44
CA GLY A 64 -13.32 -3.15 -0.16
C GLY A 64 -12.38 -1.95 -0.30
N TYR A 65 -11.50 -2.00 -1.29
CA TYR A 65 -10.53 -0.95 -1.57
C TYR A 65 -11.19 0.40 -1.85
N LEU A 66 -12.21 0.45 -2.72
CA LEU A 66 -12.93 1.69 -3.06
C LEU A 66 -13.69 2.26 -1.86
N ILE A 67 -14.34 1.42 -1.06
CA ILE A 67 -15.08 1.86 0.14
C ILE A 67 -14.13 2.55 1.11
N MET A 68 -12.97 1.95 1.38
CA MET A 68 -12.05 2.45 2.41
C MET A 68 -11.09 3.53 1.91
N GLN A 69 -10.91 3.70 0.60
CA GLN A 69 -9.97 4.67 0.01
C GLN A 69 -10.18 6.09 0.53
N VAL A 70 -11.42 6.57 0.51
CA VAL A 70 -11.75 7.92 0.98
C VAL A 70 -11.70 7.99 2.51
N MET A 71 -12.25 7.00 3.19
CA MET A 71 -12.24 6.93 4.66
C MET A 71 -10.81 6.83 5.21
N GLY A 72 -9.92 6.12 4.52
CA GLY A 72 -8.52 5.97 4.89
C GLY A 72 -7.79 7.30 4.98
N GLY A 73 -8.09 8.26 4.11
CA GLY A 73 -7.57 9.62 4.19
C GLY A 73 -7.99 10.32 5.49
N PHE A 74 -9.27 10.32 5.82
CA PHE A 74 -9.77 10.89 7.09
C PHE A 74 -9.17 10.23 8.32
N LEU A 75 -9.00 8.91 8.30
CA LEU A 75 -8.39 8.18 9.39
C LEU A 75 -6.92 8.55 9.55
N ALA A 76 -6.16 8.63 8.46
CA ALA A 76 -4.75 9.01 8.48
C ALA A 76 -4.53 10.45 8.99
N ASP A 77 -5.43 11.37 8.64
CA ASP A 77 -5.38 12.75 9.13
C ASP A 77 -5.72 12.83 10.62
N ARG A 78 -6.72 12.08 11.08
CA ARG A 78 -7.20 12.13 12.47
C ARG A 78 -6.33 11.35 13.45
N PHE A 79 -5.91 10.15 13.10
CA PHE A 79 -5.20 9.22 14.01
C PHE A 79 -3.70 9.14 13.71
N GLY A 80 -3.26 9.73 12.61
CA GLY A 80 -1.88 9.70 12.14
C GLY A 80 -1.55 8.49 11.26
N GLY A 81 -0.67 8.72 10.29
CA GLY A 81 -0.29 7.71 9.29
C GLY A 81 0.34 6.45 9.90
N LYS A 82 1.08 6.57 11.03
CA LYS A 82 1.69 5.42 11.70
C LYS A 82 0.65 4.38 12.14
N ILE A 83 -0.38 4.82 12.85
CA ILE A 83 -1.38 3.92 13.43
C ILE A 83 -2.23 3.32 12.31
N VAL A 84 -2.69 4.16 11.39
CA VAL A 84 -3.61 3.74 10.32
C VAL A 84 -2.93 2.77 9.36
N LEU A 85 -1.68 3.03 8.94
CA LEU A 85 -0.93 2.11 8.09
C LEU A 85 -0.64 0.80 8.83
N GLY A 86 -0.19 0.87 10.09
CA GLY A 86 0.09 -0.33 10.87
C GLY A 86 -1.12 -1.25 11.03
N LEU A 87 -2.28 -0.68 11.38
CA LEU A 87 -3.53 -1.45 11.48
C LEU A 87 -3.98 -1.97 10.10
N GLY A 88 -3.84 -1.16 9.05
CA GLY A 88 -4.11 -1.59 7.67
C GLY A 88 -3.31 -2.83 7.31
N VAL A 89 -1.98 -2.82 7.54
CA VAL A 89 -1.11 -3.98 7.28
C VAL A 89 -1.56 -5.21 8.05
N LEU A 90 -1.88 -5.08 9.34
CA LEU A 90 -2.36 -6.22 10.12
C LEU A 90 -3.68 -6.78 9.59
N ILE A 91 -4.62 -5.90 9.22
CA ILE A 91 -5.92 -6.31 8.68
C ILE A 91 -5.73 -7.07 7.37
N TRP A 92 -5.00 -6.50 6.39
CA TRP A 92 -4.84 -7.22 5.12
C TRP A 92 -4.00 -8.49 5.29
N SER A 93 -2.94 -8.48 6.11
CA SER A 93 -2.14 -9.67 6.38
C SER A 93 -2.97 -10.80 7.00
N PHE A 94 -3.86 -10.46 7.93
CA PHE A 94 -4.82 -11.41 8.49
C PHE A 94 -5.69 -12.03 7.39
N PHE A 95 -6.30 -11.22 6.54
CA PHE A 95 -7.14 -11.72 5.46
C PHE A 95 -6.33 -12.48 4.40
N THR A 96 -5.06 -12.09 4.15
CA THR A 96 -4.15 -12.86 3.30
C THR A 96 -3.93 -14.26 3.86
N VAL A 97 -3.57 -14.39 5.13
CA VAL A 97 -3.37 -15.70 5.80
C VAL A 97 -4.65 -16.53 5.82
N VAL A 98 -5.81 -15.91 6.02
CA VAL A 98 -7.12 -16.61 6.10
C VAL A 98 -7.65 -17.01 4.71
N THR A 99 -7.14 -16.41 3.63
CA THR A 99 -7.64 -16.66 2.26
C THR A 99 -7.73 -18.14 1.88
N PRO A 100 -6.75 -19.02 2.15
CA PRO A 100 -6.89 -20.44 1.83
C PRO A 100 -8.08 -21.10 2.56
N TRP A 101 -8.23 -20.90 3.86
CA TRP A 101 -9.37 -21.44 4.61
C TRP A 101 -10.71 -20.89 4.14
N ALA A 102 -10.72 -19.61 3.76
CA ALA A 102 -11.90 -18.96 3.20
C ALA A 102 -12.28 -19.58 1.84
N ALA A 103 -11.32 -19.94 0.98
CA ALA A 103 -11.55 -20.64 -0.28
C ALA A 103 -12.19 -22.00 -0.06
N PHE A 104 -11.68 -22.80 0.87
CA PHE A 104 -12.28 -24.11 1.23
C PHE A 104 -13.63 -23.99 1.93
N SER A 105 -13.94 -22.87 2.59
CA SER A 105 -15.26 -22.63 3.20
C SER A 105 -16.34 -22.26 2.18
N GLY A 106 -15.95 -21.93 0.95
CA GLY A 106 -16.83 -21.61 -0.16
C GLY A 106 -16.71 -20.16 -0.65
N MET A 107 -17.43 -19.86 -1.74
CA MET A 107 -17.34 -18.59 -2.47
C MET A 107 -17.55 -17.36 -1.58
N ILE A 108 -18.57 -17.36 -0.72
CA ILE A 108 -18.89 -16.22 0.14
C ILE A 108 -17.73 -15.92 1.10
N GLY A 109 -17.13 -16.96 1.68
CA GLY A 109 -15.97 -16.81 2.56
C GLY A 109 -14.77 -16.18 1.83
N LEU A 110 -14.47 -16.67 0.63
CA LEU A 110 -13.39 -16.15 -0.19
C LEU A 110 -13.62 -14.68 -0.58
N LEU A 111 -14.81 -14.33 -1.06
CA LEU A 111 -15.15 -12.96 -1.40
C LEU A 111 -15.06 -12.02 -0.19
N ALA A 112 -15.54 -12.46 0.98
CA ALA A 112 -15.41 -11.68 2.22
C ALA A 112 -13.95 -11.45 2.61
N ALA A 113 -13.08 -12.47 2.49
CA ALA A 113 -11.64 -12.33 2.74
C ALA A 113 -10.99 -11.34 1.76
N ARG A 114 -11.33 -11.41 0.48
CA ARG A 114 -10.83 -10.48 -0.55
C ARG A 114 -11.28 -9.05 -0.32
N ILE A 115 -12.54 -8.82 0.03
CA ILE A 115 -13.08 -7.49 0.39
C ILE A 115 -12.37 -6.98 1.65
N GLY A 116 -12.21 -7.80 2.68
CA GLY A 116 -11.51 -7.44 3.91
C GLY A 116 -10.05 -7.06 3.67
N MET A 117 -9.35 -7.78 2.80
CA MET A 117 -8.00 -7.44 2.36
C MET A 117 -7.98 -6.07 1.67
N GLY A 118 -8.92 -5.80 0.76
CA GLY A 118 -9.06 -4.52 0.08
C GLY A 118 -9.29 -3.34 1.05
N LEU A 119 -10.11 -3.54 2.09
CA LEU A 119 -10.30 -2.55 3.15
C LEU A 119 -8.98 -2.21 3.87
N GLY A 120 -8.18 -3.23 4.20
CA GLY A 120 -6.87 -3.03 4.84
C GLY A 120 -5.86 -2.31 3.96
N GLU A 121 -5.76 -2.67 2.69
CA GLU A 121 -4.77 -2.08 1.77
C GLU A 121 -5.06 -0.63 1.35
N ALA A 122 -6.34 -0.24 1.32
CA ALA A 122 -6.76 1.08 0.83
C ALA A 122 -6.16 2.25 1.63
N VAL A 123 -5.80 2.03 2.89
CA VAL A 123 -5.23 3.08 3.74
C VAL A 123 -3.73 3.32 3.49
N THR A 124 -3.07 2.50 2.67
CA THR A 124 -1.62 2.55 2.48
C THR A 124 -1.15 3.91 1.97
N PHE A 125 -1.63 4.35 0.81
CA PHE A 125 -1.16 5.60 0.21
C PHE A 125 -1.54 6.84 1.02
N PRO A 126 -2.79 7.01 1.52
CA PRO A 126 -3.12 8.12 2.38
C PRO A 126 -2.21 8.22 3.62
N SER A 127 -1.94 7.08 4.27
CA SER A 127 -1.09 7.04 5.46
C SER A 127 0.38 7.38 5.15
N VAL A 128 0.92 6.84 4.06
CA VAL A 128 2.28 7.15 3.61
C VAL A 128 2.42 8.64 3.28
N TYR A 129 1.46 9.22 2.56
CA TYR A 129 1.51 10.66 2.24
C TYR A 129 1.37 11.53 3.50
N SER A 130 0.54 11.15 4.47
CA SER A 130 0.47 11.83 5.76
C SER A 130 1.83 11.82 6.48
N LEU A 131 2.54 10.69 6.49
CA LEU A 131 3.89 10.60 7.07
C LEU A 131 4.91 11.42 6.30
N ILE A 132 4.95 11.33 4.97
CA ILE A 132 5.87 12.11 4.14
C ILE A 132 5.69 13.61 4.39
N THR A 133 4.45 14.08 4.54
CA THR A 133 4.20 15.50 4.80
C THR A 133 4.76 15.99 6.13
N ARG A 134 4.85 15.12 7.14
CA ARG A 134 5.34 15.42 8.49
C ARG A 134 6.86 15.24 8.63
N TRP A 135 7.42 14.22 7.96
CA TRP A 135 8.82 13.81 8.11
C TRP A 135 9.76 14.45 7.12
N PHE A 136 9.27 14.98 6.00
CA PHE A 136 10.12 15.49 4.92
C PHE A 136 9.92 16.97 4.67
N PRO A 137 11.03 17.72 4.50
CA PRO A 137 11.01 19.10 4.00
C PRO A 137 10.33 19.17 2.63
N VAL A 138 9.78 20.34 2.30
CA VAL A 138 9.01 20.54 1.05
C VAL A 138 9.78 20.10 -0.19
N HIS A 139 11.06 20.43 -0.28
CA HIS A 139 11.92 20.13 -1.44
C HIS A 139 12.35 18.64 -1.54
N GLU A 140 12.21 17.85 -0.46
CA GLU A 140 12.51 16.40 -0.45
C GLU A 140 11.25 15.53 -0.66
N LYS A 141 10.05 16.08 -0.48
CA LYS A 141 8.78 15.30 -0.54
C LYS A 141 8.62 14.56 -1.86
N ALA A 142 8.93 15.19 -2.98
CA ALA A 142 8.81 14.55 -4.29
C ALA A 142 9.73 13.32 -4.42
N LYS A 143 10.96 13.40 -3.89
CA LYS A 143 11.89 12.27 -3.87
C LYS A 143 11.40 11.15 -2.96
N ALA A 144 10.86 11.48 -1.79
CA ALA A 144 10.29 10.50 -0.87
C ALA A 144 9.09 9.76 -1.49
N VAL A 145 8.18 10.50 -2.15
CA VAL A 145 7.05 9.92 -2.89
C VAL A 145 7.52 8.99 -4.00
N ALA A 146 8.50 9.41 -4.81
CA ALA A 146 9.04 8.61 -5.90
C ALA A 146 9.72 7.33 -5.39
N PHE A 147 10.49 7.44 -4.30
CA PHE A 147 11.11 6.28 -3.65
C PHE A 147 10.05 5.30 -3.14
N ASN A 148 9.03 5.78 -2.43
CA ASN A 148 7.93 4.92 -1.98
C ASN A 148 7.20 4.26 -3.15
N ALA A 149 6.91 5.02 -4.22
CA ALA A 149 6.21 4.51 -5.39
C ALA A 149 6.99 3.42 -6.15
N SER A 150 8.33 3.40 -6.06
CA SER A 150 9.14 2.34 -6.65
C SER A 150 8.89 0.96 -6.01
N GLY A 151 8.30 0.91 -4.81
CA GLY A 151 7.82 -0.32 -4.19
C GLY A 151 6.74 -1.03 -5.01
N ILE A 152 5.97 -0.28 -5.82
CA ILE A 152 4.93 -0.83 -6.70
C ILE A 152 5.51 -1.80 -7.73
N PRO A 153 6.34 -1.35 -8.69
CA PRO A 153 6.87 -2.25 -9.72
C PRO A 153 7.80 -3.31 -9.13
N ILE A 154 8.58 -2.98 -8.10
CA ILE A 154 9.50 -3.95 -7.49
C ILE A 154 8.72 -5.07 -6.79
N GLY A 155 7.67 -4.75 -6.03
CA GLY A 155 6.79 -5.74 -5.40
C GLY A 155 6.04 -6.58 -6.42
N THR A 156 5.55 -5.94 -7.50
CA THR A 156 4.89 -6.64 -8.60
C THR A 156 5.81 -7.66 -9.27
N VAL A 157 7.02 -7.26 -9.67
CA VAL A 157 7.99 -8.17 -10.30
C VAL A 157 8.40 -9.29 -9.35
N PHE A 158 8.64 -8.97 -8.08
CA PHE A 158 8.95 -9.96 -7.06
C PHE A 158 7.83 -11.00 -6.94
N ALA A 159 6.57 -10.57 -6.85
CA ALA A 159 5.42 -11.48 -6.77
C ALA A 159 5.31 -12.37 -8.01
N LEU A 160 5.43 -11.82 -9.22
CA LEU A 160 5.34 -12.58 -10.46
C LEU A 160 6.46 -13.62 -10.62
N VAL A 161 7.60 -13.43 -9.98
CA VAL A 161 8.73 -14.38 -10.01
C VAL A 161 8.61 -15.40 -8.88
N VAL A 162 8.32 -14.93 -7.66
CA VAL A 162 8.40 -15.78 -6.45
C VAL A 162 7.12 -16.60 -6.25
N THR A 163 5.94 -16.04 -6.56
CA THR A 163 4.68 -16.77 -6.36
C THR A 163 4.60 -18.06 -7.17
N PRO A 164 4.94 -18.10 -8.48
CA PRO A 164 4.92 -19.36 -9.23
C PRO A 164 5.85 -20.44 -8.62
N ILE A 165 7.01 -20.04 -8.10
CA ILE A 165 7.96 -20.96 -7.47
C ILE A 165 7.35 -21.54 -6.19
N ILE A 166 6.73 -20.71 -5.33
CA ILE A 166 6.06 -21.20 -4.12
C ILE A 166 4.92 -22.13 -4.49
N VAL A 167 4.11 -21.75 -5.47
CA VAL A 167 2.95 -22.54 -5.93
C VAL A 167 3.39 -23.90 -6.46
N SER A 168 4.46 -23.98 -7.25
CA SER A 168 4.94 -25.25 -7.82
C SER A 168 5.57 -26.18 -6.79
N GLU A 169 6.24 -25.65 -5.77
CA GLU A 169 6.96 -26.47 -4.78
C GLU A 169 6.13 -26.81 -3.54
N LEU A 170 5.27 -25.90 -3.11
CA LEU A 170 4.57 -26.01 -1.82
C LEU A 170 3.03 -26.01 -1.94
N GLY A 171 2.49 -25.58 -3.08
CA GLY A 171 1.07 -25.35 -3.27
C GLY A 171 0.70 -23.87 -3.13
N TRP A 172 -0.48 -23.51 -3.69
CA TRP A 172 -0.95 -22.13 -3.76
C TRP A 172 -1.26 -21.54 -2.38
N GLU A 173 -1.65 -22.33 -1.41
CA GLU A 173 -1.98 -21.90 -0.04
C GLU A 173 -0.77 -21.28 0.65
N TRP A 174 0.43 -21.84 0.43
CA TRP A 174 1.65 -21.37 1.05
C TRP A 174 2.05 -19.99 0.59
N ALA A 175 1.69 -19.57 -0.61
CA ALA A 175 1.94 -18.21 -1.06
C ALA A 175 1.17 -17.19 -0.19
N PHE A 176 -0.07 -17.49 0.21
CA PHE A 176 -0.84 -16.65 1.12
C PHE A 176 -0.30 -16.66 2.55
N TYR A 177 0.08 -17.83 3.06
CA TYR A 177 0.63 -17.93 4.42
C TYR A 177 1.97 -17.18 4.55
N LEU A 178 2.88 -17.37 3.60
CA LEU A 178 4.20 -16.74 3.65
C LEU A 178 4.10 -15.21 3.50
N PHE A 179 3.36 -14.71 2.53
CA PHE A 179 3.24 -13.27 2.31
C PHE A 179 2.47 -12.58 3.43
N GLY A 180 1.38 -13.16 3.92
CA GLY A 180 0.67 -12.61 5.06
C GLY A 180 1.54 -12.56 6.33
N LEU A 181 2.40 -13.56 6.57
CA LEU A 181 3.36 -13.56 7.68
C LEU A 181 4.41 -12.44 7.52
N VAL A 182 4.88 -12.17 6.30
CA VAL A 182 5.79 -11.04 6.02
C VAL A 182 5.21 -9.71 6.49
N GLY A 183 3.90 -9.48 6.26
CA GLY A 183 3.23 -8.28 6.75
C GLY A 183 3.18 -8.18 8.27
N VAL A 184 2.99 -9.30 8.99
CA VAL A 184 3.03 -9.32 10.46
C VAL A 184 4.44 -9.01 10.98
N VAL A 185 5.48 -9.59 10.37
CA VAL A 185 6.88 -9.29 10.72
C VAL A 185 7.20 -7.83 10.43
N TRP A 186 6.75 -7.31 9.29
CA TRP A 186 6.90 -5.89 8.96
C TRP A 186 6.23 -5.00 10.03
N TYR A 187 5.02 -5.33 10.48
CA TYR A 187 4.33 -4.56 11.51
C TYR A 187 5.12 -4.49 12.81
N ALA A 188 5.76 -5.58 13.24
CA ALA A 188 6.61 -5.58 14.42
C ALA A 188 7.79 -4.60 14.27
N ALA A 189 8.48 -4.64 13.14
CA ALA A 189 9.54 -3.68 12.83
C ALA A 189 9.01 -2.23 12.74
N TRP A 190 7.85 -2.04 12.09
CA TRP A 190 7.17 -0.75 11.96
C TRP A 190 6.89 -0.10 13.31
N HIS A 191 6.35 -0.86 14.24
CA HIS A 191 6.02 -0.37 15.57
C HIS A 191 7.23 0.16 16.34
N LEU A 192 8.39 -0.48 16.16
CA LEU A 192 9.65 -0.14 16.82
C LEU A 192 10.40 1.03 16.16
N VAL A 193 10.27 1.18 14.85
CA VAL A 193 11.10 2.12 14.05
C VAL A 193 10.41 3.44 13.79
N VAL A 194 9.07 3.47 13.62
CA VAL A 194 8.37 4.65 13.13
C VAL A 194 7.53 5.32 14.20
N THR A 195 7.49 6.67 14.19
CA THR A 195 6.56 7.50 14.97
C THR A 195 5.70 8.35 14.04
N ASN A 196 4.58 8.91 14.52
CA ASN A 196 3.72 9.75 13.70
C ASN A 196 4.41 11.06 13.28
N THR A 197 5.18 11.63 14.18
CA THR A 197 5.89 12.89 13.97
C THR A 197 7.36 12.76 14.36
N PRO A 198 8.24 13.62 13.82
CA PRO A 198 9.65 13.65 14.22
C PRO A 198 9.83 13.92 15.72
N GLU A 199 8.99 14.76 16.31
CA GLU A 199 9.06 15.17 17.73
C GLU A 199 8.86 14.00 18.70
N GLU A 200 8.06 13.01 18.31
CA GLU A 200 7.79 11.81 19.10
C GLU A 200 8.92 10.78 19.03
N HIS A 201 9.90 10.97 18.10
CA HIS A 201 10.88 9.92 17.84
C HIS A 201 12.04 9.97 18.85
N PRO A 202 12.24 8.91 19.67
CA PRO A 202 13.17 8.95 20.80
C PRO A 202 14.65 9.08 20.40
N ARG A 203 15.00 8.78 19.15
CA ARG A 203 16.39 8.72 18.67
C ARG A 203 16.70 9.71 17.56
N ILE A 204 15.81 10.66 17.25
CA ILE A 204 16.07 11.64 16.20
C ILE A 204 17.19 12.60 16.64
N ALA A 205 18.13 12.88 15.75
CA ALA A 205 19.17 13.86 16.03
C ALA A 205 18.59 15.27 16.09
N ALA A 206 19.02 16.08 17.07
CA ALA A 206 18.53 17.45 17.22
C ALA A 206 18.81 18.33 15.98
N ALA A 207 19.86 18.03 15.22
CA ALA A 207 20.16 18.70 13.96
C ALA A 207 19.11 18.35 12.87
N GLU A 208 18.71 17.07 12.76
CA GLU A 208 17.69 16.61 11.83
C GLU A 208 16.32 17.21 12.18
N MET A 209 15.96 17.24 13.46
CA MET A 209 14.74 17.87 13.95
C MET A 209 14.67 19.34 13.54
N ARG A 210 15.75 20.10 13.81
CA ARG A 210 15.83 21.53 13.42
C ARG A 210 15.75 21.72 11.90
N TYR A 211 16.39 20.86 11.13
CA TYR A 211 16.33 20.88 9.68
C TYR A 211 14.92 20.67 9.14
N ILE A 212 14.19 19.67 9.65
CA ILE A 212 12.80 19.42 9.26
C ILE A 212 11.92 20.63 9.62
N ALA A 213 12.03 21.14 10.86
CA ALA A 213 11.22 22.24 11.34
C ALA A 213 11.49 23.55 10.56
N ALA A 214 12.75 23.86 10.24
CA ALA A 214 13.12 25.05 9.49
C ALA A 214 12.63 25.04 8.02
N ASN A 215 12.43 23.86 7.45
CA ASN A 215 11.98 23.65 6.06
C ASN A 215 10.55 23.10 5.99
N ALA A 216 9.82 23.13 7.10
CA ALA A 216 8.39 22.80 7.12
C ALA A 216 7.60 23.88 6.34
N PRO A 217 6.45 23.53 5.73
CA PRO A 217 5.57 24.55 5.15
C PRO A 217 5.22 25.58 6.21
N ALA A 218 5.18 26.85 5.82
CA ALA A 218 4.67 27.88 6.71
C ALA A 218 3.28 27.45 7.21
N ALA A 219 3.07 27.55 8.53
CA ALA A 219 1.79 27.22 9.15
C ALA A 219 0.72 28.21 8.63
N GLY A 220 0.19 27.93 7.48
CA GLY A 220 -0.97 28.60 6.90
C GLY A 220 -2.09 27.61 6.87
N THR A 221 -3.19 27.94 7.49
CA THR A 221 -4.45 27.23 7.33
C THR A 221 -4.90 27.40 5.89
N VAL A 222 -4.45 26.50 5.00
CA VAL A 222 -5.11 26.37 3.70
C VAL A 222 -6.46 25.73 4.01
N GLU A 223 -7.48 26.55 4.19
CA GLU A 223 -8.85 26.06 4.27
C GLU A 223 -9.13 25.23 3.01
N ALA A 224 -9.47 23.97 3.22
CA ALA A 224 -9.85 23.12 2.10
C ALA A 224 -11.04 23.76 1.38
N PRO A 225 -10.98 23.96 0.05
CA PRO A 225 -12.08 24.53 -0.69
C PRO A 225 -13.36 23.67 -0.52
N PRO A 226 -14.54 24.27 -0.46
CA PRO A 226 -15.77 23.52 -0.29
C PRO A 226 -15.92 22.49 -1.42
N MET A 227 -16.37 21.29 -1.11
CA MET A 227 -16.50 20.15 -2.04
C MET A 227 -17.19 20.52 -3.36
N ARG A 228 -18.19 21.40 -3.32
CA ARG A 228 -18.87 21.90 -4.51
C ARG A 228 -17.96 22.62 -5.49
N GLN A 229 -16.99 23.39 -4.99
CA GLN A 229 -16.01 24.11 -5.82
C GLN A 229 -15.02 23.13 -6.45
N PHE A 230 -14.64 22.09 -5.70
CA PHE A 230 -13.79 21.00 -6.18
C PHE A 230 -14.44 20.26 -7.36
N LEU A 231 -15.72 19.85 -7.22
CA LEU A 231 -16.46 19.13 -8.26
C LEU A 231 -16.74 19.96 -9.52
N ARG A 232 -16.67 21.31 -9.45
CA ARG A 232 -16.81 22.19 -10.62
C ARG A 232 -15.51 22.44 -11.37
N ASN A 233 -14.37 21.98 -10.84
CA ASN A 233 -13.08 22.20 -11.47
C ASN A 233 -12.84 21.20 -12.62
N LYS A 234 -12.78 21.70 -13.86
CA LYS A 234 -12.56 20.88 -15.06
C LYS A 234 -11.19 20.18 -15.04
N ALA A 235 -10.16 20.82 -14.48
CA ALA A 235 -8.83 20.21 -14.36
C ALA A 235 -8.86 18.98 -13.43
N LEU A 236 -9.66 19.03 -12.35
CA LEU A 236 -9.87 17.87 -11.48
C LEU A 236 -10.46 16.68 -12.25
N TRP A 237 -11.52 16.94 -13.03
CA TRP A 237 -12.14 15.88 -13.83
C TRP A 237 -11.21 15.30 -14.88
N ALA A 238 -10.38 16.12 -15.52
CA ALA A 238 -9.35 15.64 -16.45
C ALA A 238 -8.36 14.69 -15.74
N ILE A 239 -7.91 15.03 -14.53
CA ILE A 239 -7.03 14.17 -13.72
C ILE A 239 -7.75 12.87 -13.34
N ILE A 240 -9.01 12.94 -12.89
CA ILE A 240 -9.80 11.76 -12.52
C ILE A 240 -9.92 10.80 -13.71
N VAL A 241 -10.30 11.30 -14.88
CA VAL A 241 -10.47 10.48 -16.09
C VAL A 241 -9.14 9.87 -16.52
N ALA A 242 -8.08 10.67 -16.58
CA ALA A 242 -6.75 10.17 -16.96
C ALA A 242 -6.25 9.08 -15.98
N HIS A 243 -6.44 9.29 -14.67
CA HIS A 243 -6.07 8.33 -13.65
C HIS A 243 -6.90 7.05 -13.72
N PHE A 244 -8.21 7.17 -13.95
CA PHE A 244 -9.11 6.04 -14.15
C PHE A 244 -8.66 5.18 -15.35
N CYS A 245 -8.46 5.80 -16.53
CA CYS A 245 -8.05 5.07 -17.73
C CYS A 245 -6.69 4.36 -17.54
N ASN A 246 -5.72 5.05 -16.93
CA ASN A 246 -4.41 4.48 -16.66
C ASN A 246 -4.51 3.27 -15.70
N ASN A 247 -5.24 3.42 -14.60
CA ASN A 247 -5.40 2.34 -13.63
C ASN A 247 -6.23 1.18 -14.17
N TRP A 248 -7.24 1.44 -14.97
CA TRP A 248 -8.03 0.39 -15.63
C TRP A 248 -7.12 -0.58 -16.39
N THR A 249 -6.28 -0.04 -17.29
CA THR A 249 -5.34 -0.84 -18.05
C THR A 249 -4.36 -1.59 -17.14
N LEU A 250 -3.78 -0.89 -16.17
CA LEU A 250 -2.80 -1.49 -15.25
C LEU A 250 -3.41 -2.66 -14.46
N TYR A 251 -4.58 -2.48 -13.87
CA TYR A 251 -5.19 -3.52 -13.03
C TYR A 251 -5.75 -4.70 -13.84
N VAL A 252 -6.25 -4.47 -15.05
CA VAL A 252 -6.63 -5.57 -15.95
C VAL A 252 -5.40 -6.42 -16.29
N ILE A 253 -4.30 -5.79 -16.66
CA ILE A 253 -3.06 -6.52 -16.98
C ILE A 253 -2.54 -7.26 -15.74
N LEU A 254 -2.43 -6.60 -14.58
CA LEU A 254 -1.94 -7.25 -13.36
C LEU A 254 -2.77 -8.46 -12.93
N SER A 255 -4.10 -8.40 -13.13
CA SER A 255 -4.99 -9.47 -12.73
C SER A 255 -5.00 -10.65 -13.69
N TRP A 256 -4.88 -10.41 -15.00
CA TRP A 256 -5.11 -11.41 -16.02
C TRP A 256 -3.87 -11.86 -16.78
N LEU A 257 -2.76 -11.10 -16.72
CA LEU A 257 -1.54 -11.43 -17.45
C LEU A 257 -0.99 -12.84 -17.13
N PRO A 258 -0.90 -13.27 -15.84
CA PRO A 258 -0.42 -14.62 -15.53
C PRO A 258 -1.30 -15.71 -16.17
N LYS A 259 -2.61 -15.56 -16.10
CA LYS A 259 -3.56 -16.49 -16.72
C LYS A 259 -3.42 -16.52 -18.24
N TYR A 260 -3.35 -15.34 -18.86
CA TYR A 260 -3.18 -15.22 -20.31
C TYR A 260 -1.90 -15.90 -20.82
N VAL A 261 -0.80 -15.74 -20.08
CA VAL A 261 0.49 -16.37 -20.42
C VAL A 261 0.46 -17.88 -20.21
N ASN A 262 -0.30 -18.35 -19.23
CA ASN A 262 -0.43 -19.78 -18.92
C ASN A 262 -1.28 -20.52 -19.97
N ASP A 263 -2.32 -19.88 -20.50
CA ASP A 263 -3.28 -20.48 -21.43
C ASP A 263 -2.86 -20.36 -22.91
N GLY A 264 -1.87 -19.52 -23.24
CA GLY A 264 -1.35 -19.26 -24.62
C GLY A 264 -0.05 -19.93 -24.89
#